data_9c3291f45f198351e6f87404d80b7114
#
_entry.id   9c3291f45f198351e6f87404d80b7114
#
_cell.length_a   1.000
_cell.length_b   1.000
_cell.length_c   1.000
_cell.angle_alpha   90.00
_cell.angle_beta   90.00
_cell.angle_gamma   90.00
#
_symmetry.space_group_name_H-M   'P 1'
#
loop_
_entity.id
_entity.type
_entity.pdbx_description
1 polymer ?
#
loop_
_entity_poly.entity_id
_entity_poly.type
_entity_poly.pdbx_seq_one_letter_code
_entity_poly.pdbx_strand_id
1 'polypeptide(L)'
;MKVRNIDLLNCNNVLNKYAEKHLPQKISFAITKNIITISKEIEPYKKSLSKVIEAYEDFFVKDDNGEIVMMSVGIPEVDTDHIDDYLKDVDDLLNIEIDVELYFIEDSAFDYEDSDRYDAMSAIDIMTLQSVLCMKQS
;
A
#
# COMPACT_ATOMS: atom_id res chain seq x y z
N MET A 1 11.52 -11.55 -4.51
CA MET A 1 10.08 -11.72 -4.81
C MET A 1 9.63 -10.55 -5.66
N LYS A 2 8.97 -10.84 -6.77
CA LYS A 2 8.44 -9.80 -7.65
C LYS A 2 7.02 -9.44 -7.24
N VAL A 3 6.79 -8.16 -6.99
CA VAL A 3 5.47 -7.63 -6.63
C VAL A 3 5.25 -6.31 -7.36
N ARG A 4 3.98 -5.97 -7.59
CA ARG A 4 3.64 -4.67 -8.16
C ARG A 4 3.63 -3.60 -7.07
N ASN A 5 3.87 -2.36 -7.46
CA ASN A 5 3.76 -1.24 -6.52
C ASN A 5 2.42 -1.21 -5.78
N ILE A 6 1.32 -1.50 -6.49
CA ILE A 6 -0.01 -1.52 -5.87
C ILE A 6 -0.10 -2.57 -4.75
N ASP A 7 0.50 -3.73 -4.95
CA ASP A 7 0.48 -4.79 -3.93
C ASP A 7 1.26 -4.38 -2.68
N LEU A 8 2.40 -3.70 -2.86
CA LEU A 8 3.17 -3.15 -1.74
C LEU A 8 2.42 -2.06 -1.00
N LEU A 9 1.74 -1.17 -1.72
CA LEU A 9 0.96 -0.09 -1.10
C LEU A 9 -0.18 -0.68 -0.26
N ASN A 10 -0.91 -1.64 -0.80
CA ASN A 10 -2.00 -2.31 -0.08
C ASN A 10 -1.49 -3.05 1.16
N CYS A 11 -0.41 -3.78 1.01
CA CYS A 11 0.24 -4.46 2.13
C CYS A 11 0.67 -3.46 3.21
N ASN A 12 1.30 -2.37 2.81
CA ASN A 12 1.78 -1.34 3.74
C ASN A 12 0.64 -0.69 4.53
N ASN A 13 -0.50 -0.46 3.89
CA ASN A 13 -1.69 0.09 4.56
C ASN A 13 -2.17 -0.85 5.67
N VAL A 14 -2.21 -2.15 5.41
CA VAL A 14 -2.59 -3.15 6.42
C VAL A 14 -1.55 -3.23 7.54
N LEU A 15 -0.26 -3.25 7.20
CA LEU A 15 0.82 -3.28 8.19
C LEU A 15 0.74 -2.07 9.13
N ASN A 16 0.53 -0.88 8.60
CA ASN A 16 0.42 0.34 9.40
C ASN A 16 -0.82 0.32 10.32
N LYS A 17 -1.92 -0.26 9.86
CA LYS A 17 -3.13 -0.42 10.65
C LYS A 17 -2.89 -1.25 11.92
N TYR A 18 -2.02 -2.24 11.85
CA TYR A 18 -1.74 -3.16 12.96
C TYR A 18 -0.42 -2.90 13.68
N ALA A 19 0.33 -1.87 13.28
CA ALA A 19 1.66 -1.59 13.83
C ALA A 19 1.66 -1.34 15.34
N GLU A 20 0.58 -0.79 15.90
CA GLU A 20 0.45 -0.47 17.32
C GLU A 20 -0.50 -1.42 18.06
N LYS A 21 -0.98 -2.47 17.38
CA LYS A 21 -1.86 -3.45 17.99
C LYS A 21 -1.07 -4.50 18.76
N HIS A 22 -1.74 -5.09 19.75
CA HIS A 22 -1.17 -6.19 20.53
C HIS A 22 -1.35 -7.50 19.77
N LEU A 23 -0.28 -7.99 19.18
CA LEU A 23 -0.27 -9.19 18.35
C LEU A 23 0.82 -10.15 18.84
N PRO A 24 0.71 -11.46 18.51
CA PRO A 24 1.80 -12.39 18.77
C PRO A 24 3.12 -11.89 18.22
N GLN A 25 4.23 -12.16 18.93
CA GLN A 25 5.54 -11.58 18.64
C GLN A 25 6.03 -11.85 17.21
N LYS A 26 5.76 -13.03 16.67
CA LYS A 26 6.14 -13.35 15.28
C LYS A 26 5.49 -12.41 14.28
N ILE A 27 4.20 -12.08 14.48
CA ILE A 27 3.46 -11.16 13.61
C ILE A 27 3.96 -9.73 13.82
N SER A 28 4.07 -9.28 15.07
CA SER A 28 4.54 -7.92 15.39
C SER A 28 5.93 -7.64 14.83
N PHE A 29 6.84 -8.59 14.96
CA PHE A 29 8.19 -8.46 14.41
C PHE A 29 8.17 -8.36 12.88
N ALA A 30 7.40 -9.23 12.23
CA ALA A 30 7.25 -9.22 10.77
C ALA A 30 6.66 -7.89 10.28
N ILE A 31 5.66 -7.36 10.98
CA ILE A 31 5.05 -6.06 10.66
C ILE A 31 6.11 -4.96 10.70
N THR A 32 6.84 -4.84 11.81
CA THR A 32 7.86 -3.81 11.98
C THR A 32 8.95 -3.92 10.92
N LYS A 33 9.47 -5.12 10.71
CA LYS A 33 10.54 -5.37 9.74
C LYS A 33 10.11 -5.01 8.32
N ASN A 34 8.90 -5.39 7.95
CA ASN A 34 8.38 -5.17 6.60
C ASN A 34 7.96 -3.71 6.35
N ILE A 35 7.45 -3.01 7.35
CA ILE A 35 7.18 -1.56 7.23
C ILE A 35 8.47 -0.83 6.84
N ILE A 36 9.57 -1.12 7.50
CA ILE A 36 10.86 -0.48 7.22
C ILE A 36 11.29 -0.75 5.77
N THR A 37 11.22 -1.99 5.33
CA THR A 37 11.60 -2.39 3.97
C THR A 37 10.68 -1.75 2.92
N ILE A 38 9.37 -1.87 3.09
CA ILE A 38 8.39 -1.35 2.12
C ILE A 38 8.47 0.16 2.02
N SER A 39 8.67 0.87 3.13
CA SER A 39 8.78 2.32 3.13
C SER A 39 9.94 2.81 2.24
N LYS A 40 11.02 2.06 2.18
CA LYS A 40 12.14 2.36 1.27
C LYS A 40 11.81 2.01 -0.19
N GLU A 41 11.17 0.87 -0.39
CA GLU A 41 10.89 0.36 -1.74
C GLU A 41 9.83 1.16 -2.48
N ILE A 42 8.91 1.82 -1.78
CA ILE A 42 7.88 2.65 -2.41
C ILE A 42 8.32 4.11 -2.67
N GLU A 43 9.49 4.52 -2.21
CA GLU A 43 9.99 5.89 -2.46
C GLU A 43 10.11 6.24 -3.95
N PRO A 44 10.66 5.38 -4.82
CA PRO A 44 10.67 5.67 -6.26
C PRO A 44 9.28 5.87 -6.86
N TYR A 45 8.30 5.06 -6.42
CA TYR A 45 6.91 5.22 -6.82
C TYR A 45 6.36 6.59 -6.43
N LYS A 46 6.57 7.01 -5.18
CA LYS A 46 6.10 8.31 -4.67
C LYS A 46 6.70 9.47 -5.45
N LYS A 47 7.99 9.41 -5.76
CA LYS A 47 8.67 10.44 -6.55
C LYS A 47 8.15 10.49 -7.98
N SER A 48 7.93 9.33 -8.60
CA SER A 48 7.38 9.24 -9.95
C SER A 48 5.93 9.72 -10.00
N LEU A 49 5.13 9.38 -9.00
CA LEU A 49 3.75 9.87 -8.88
C LEU A 49 3.72 11.40 -8.76
N SER A 50 4.59 11.98 -7.96
CA SER A 50 4.69 13.44 -7.82
C SER A 50 4.99 14.11 -9.16
N LYS A 51 5.84 13.51 -10.00
CA LYS A 51 6.14 14.02 -11.34
C LYS A 51 4.94 13.94 -12.28
N VAL A 52 4.18 12.85 -12.21
CA VAL A 52 2.93 12.71 -12.98
C VAL A 52 1.94 13.79 -12.57
N ILE A 53 1.71 13.96 -11.28
CA ILE A 53 0.79 14.97 -10.75
C ILE A 53 1.21 16.37 -11.19
N GLU A 54 2.49 16.70 -11.09
CA GLU A 54 3.04 17.99 -11.49
C GLU A 54 2.83 18.26 -13.00
N ALA A 55 2.98 17.22 -13.84
CA ALA A 55 2.78 17.33 -15.29
C ALA A 55 1.33 17.68 -15.67
N TYR A 56 0.36 17.36 -14.81
CA TYR A 56 -1.07 17.66 -15.05
C TYR A 56 -1.60 18.83 -14.20
N GLU A 57 -0.73 19.56 -13.54
CA GLU A 57 -1.09 20.66 -12.62
C GLU A 57 -2.04 21.69 -13.24
N ASP A 58 -1.81 22.06 -14.51
CA ASP A 58 -2.63 23.05 -15.22
C ASP A 58 -4.06 22.56 -15.50
N PHE A 59 -4.32 21.29 -15.33
CA PHE A 59 -5.60 20.65 -15.65
C PHE A 59 -6.39 20.21 -14.42
N PHE A 60 -5.92 20.55 -13.23
CA PHE A 60 -6.61 20.20 -11.98
C PHE A 60 -7.99 20.82 -11.90
N VAL A 61 -8.97 20.03 -11.48
CA VAL A 61 -10.32 20.49 -11.20
C VAL A 61 -10.32 21.27 -9.89
N LYS A 62 -10.95 22.45 -9.89
CA LYS A 62 -11.11 23.30 -8.71
C LYS A 62 -12.57 23.46 -8.37
N ASP A 63 -12.88 23.53 -7.07
CA ASP A 63 -14.23 23.81 -6.58
C ASP A 63 -14.56 25.30 -6.65
N ASP A 64 -15.77 25.66 -6.20
CA ASP A 64 -16.26 27.06 -6.22
C ASP A 64 -15.41 28.02 -5.37
N ASN A 65 -14.63 27.47 -4.42
CA ASN A 65 -13.73 28.23 -3.56
C ASN A 65 -12.31 28.32 -4.12
N GLY A 66 -12.05 27.73 -5.31
CA GLY A 66 -10.74 27.71 -5.92
C GLY A 66 -9.81 26.64 -5.35
N GLU A 67 -10.32 25.75 -4.52
CA GLU A 67 -9.54 24.64 -3.94
C GLU A 67 -9.51 23.45 -4.89
N ILE A 68 -8.37 22.76 -4.91
CA ILE A 68 -8.17 21.57 -5.75
C ILE A 68 -9.07 20.45 -5.25
N VAL A 69 -9.85 19.85 -6.17
CA VAL A 69 -10.66 18.67 -5.87
C VAL A 69 -9.76 17.43 -5.90
N MET A 70 -9.86 16.60 -4.86
CA MET A 70 -9.09 15.36 -4.76
C MET A 70 -9.93 14.17 -5.23
N MET A 71 -9.37 13.34 -6.10
CA MET A 71 -9.99 12.09 -6.56
C MET A 71 -9.82 10.97 -5.54
N SER A 72 -8.66 10.95 -4.90
CA SER A 72 -8.33 10.06 -3.79
C SER A 72 -7.26 10.70 -2.94
N VAL A 73 -6.84 10.04 -1.85
CA VAL A 73 -5.81 10.58 -0.96
C VAL A 73 -4.51 10.82 -1.75
N GLY A 74 -4.08 12.07 -1.79
CA GLY A 74 -2.85 12.48 -2.45
C GLY A 74 -2.92 12.56 -3.98
N ILE A 75 -4.08 12.29 -4.60
CA ILE A 75 -4.24 12.31 -6.06
C ILE A 75 -5.31 13.32 -6.45
N PRO A 76 -4.91 14.50 -7.00
CA PRO A 76 -5.85 15.51 -7.49
C PRO A 76 -6.66 14.99 -8.67
N GLU A 77 -7.90 15.50 -8.79
CA GLU A 77 -8.75 15.23 -9.94
C GLU A 77 -8.33 16.12 -11.11
N VAL A 78 -8.29 15.54 -12.31
CA VAL A 78 -7.94 16.21 -13.56
C VAL A 78 -9.18 16.32 -14.42
N ASP A 79 -9.25 17.36 -15.29
CA ASP A 79 -10.39 17.63 -16.15
C ASP A 79 -10.69 16.45 -17.12
N THR A 80 -11.88 16.48 -17.73
CA THR A 80 -12.38 15.40 -18.58
C THR A 80 -11.56 15.21 -19.86
N ASP A 81 -10.87 16.24 -20.34
CA ASP A 81 -10.06 16.16 -21.55
C ASP A 81 -8.73 15.43 -21.33
N HIS A 82 -8.25 15.40 -20.08
CA HIS A 82 -6.93 14.86 -19.72
C HIS A 82 -7.00 13.67 -18.76
N ILE A 83 -8.18 13.34 -18.22
CA ILE A 83 -8.32 12.34 -17.17
C ILE A 83 -7.88 10.95 -17.61
N ASP A 84 -8.16 10.56 -18.86
CA ASP A 84 -7.83 9.21 -19.33
C ASP A 84 -6.32 8.99 -19.39
N ASP A 85 -5.57 9.95 -19.94
CA ASP A 85 -4.11 9.88 -19.99
C ASP A 85 -3.49 9.93 -18.60
N TYR A 86 -4.02 10.78 -17.73
CA TYR A 86 -3.58 10.90 -16.34
C TYR A 86 -3.77 9.60 -15.56
N LEU A 87 -4.95 9.00 -15.65
CA LEU A 87 -5.23 7.73 -14.98
C LEU A 87 -4.38 6.60 -15.53
N LYS A 88 -4.10 6.61 -16.83
CA LYS A 88 -3.21 5.63 -17.45
C LYS A 88 -1.79 5.75 -16.90
N ASP A 89 -1.27 6.97 -16.78
CA ASP A 89 0.07 7.20 -16.22
C ASP A 89 0.16 6.74 -14.77
N VAL A 90 -0.85 7.02 -13.96
CA VAL A 90 -0.92 6.55 -12.57
C VAL A 90 -1.00 5.03 -12.52
N ASP A 91 -1.84 4.43 -13.36
CA ASP A 91 -2.02 2.98 -13.41
C ASP A 91 -0.75 2.27 -13.87
N ASP A 92 -0.04 2.81 -14.85
CA ASP A 92 1.25 2.29 -15.30
C ASP A 92 2.26 2.23 -14.15
N LEU A 93 2.31 3.26 -13.28
CA LEU A 93 3.16 3.27 -12.09
C LEU A 93 2.75 2.21 -11.07
N LEU A 94 1.45 2.07 -10.84
CA LEU A 94 0.92 1.09 -9.88
C LEU A 94 1.21 -0.34 -10.30
N ASN A 95 1.30 -0.60 -11.60
CA ASN A 95 1.53 -1.94 -12.14
C ASN A 95 3.00 -2.28 -12.40
N ILE A 96 3.92 -1.36 -12.14
CA ILE A 96 5.35 -1.67 -12.24
C ILE A 96 5.70 -2.76 -11.21
N GLU A 97 6.32 -3.83 -11.72
CA GLU A 97 6.84 -4.89 -10.86
C GLU A 97 8.24 -4.51 -10.36
N ILE A 98 8.45 -4.73 -9.08
CA ILE A 98 9.75 -4.55 -8.45
C ILE A 98 10.15 -5.82 -7.72
N ASP A 99 11.45 -6.01 -7.59
CA ASP A 99 12.01 -7.12 -6.83
C ASP A 99 12.29 -6.64 -5.41
N VAL A 100 11.69 -7.30 -4.41
CA VAL A 100 11.79 -6.89 -3.02
C VAL A 100 12.02 -8.09 -2.12
N GLU A 101 12.87 -7.93 -1.12
CA GLU A 101 13.09 -8.93 -0.07
C GLU A 101 12.28 -8.56 1.17
N LEU A 102 11.21 -9.33 1.42
CA LEU A 102 10.37 -9.17 2.60
C LEU A 102 10.70 -10.24 3.63
N TYR A 103 10.38 -9.94 4.88
CA TYR A 103 10.48 -10.90 5.95
C TYR A 103 9.22 -11.76 5.97
N PHE A 104 9.38 -13.07 5.71
CA PHE A 104 8.27 -14.02 5.61
C PHE A 104 7.99 -14.69 6.94
N ILE A 105 6.71 -15.01 7.17
CA ILE A 105 6.26 -15.80 8.30
C ILE A 105 5.40 -16.98 7.80
N GLU A 106 5.20 -17.96 8.67
CA GLU A 106 4.34 -19.11 8.37
C GLU A 106 2.87 -18.69 8.45
N ASP A 107 2.03 -19.23 7.56
CA ASP A 107 0.57 -19.01 7.59
C ASP A 107 -0.03 -19.29 8.96
N SER A 108 0.45 -20.33 9.63
CA SER A 108 -0.03 -20.73 10.97
C SER A 108 0.17 -19.66 12.03
N ALA A 109 1.07 -18.68 11.80
CA ALA A 109 1.25 -17.58 12.74
C ALA A 109 -0.02 -16.76 12.95
N PHE A 110 -0.92 -16.74 11.95
CA PHE A 110 -2.19 -16.02 12.02
C PHE A 110 -3.29 -16.82 12.74
N ASP A 111 -3.05 -18.09 13.10
CA ASP A 111 -3.99 -18.96 13.81
C ASP A 111 -3.90 -18.75 15.32
N TYR A 112 -4.04 -17.52 15.77
CA TYR A 112 -4.11 -17.21 17.19
C TYR A 112 -5.53 -16.83 17.59
N GLU A 113 -5.88 -17.08 18.86
CA GLU A 113 -7.19 -16.74 19.39
C GLU A 113 -7.21 -15.29 19.90
N ASP A 114 -8.33 -14.61 19.65
CA ASP A 114 -8.64 -13.35 20.28
C ASP A 114 -8.68 -13.53 21.78
N SER A 115 -8.04 -12.63 22.50
CA SER A 115 -8.02 -12.67 23.96
C SER A 115 -7.77 -11.26 24.49
N ASP A 116 -7.79 -11.10 25.81
CA ASP A 116 -7.41 -9.85 26.46
C ASP A 116 -5.95 -9.47 26.16
N ARG A 117 -5.15 -10.42 25.68
CA ARG A 117 -3.74 -10.22 25.38
C ARG A 117 -3.49 -9.79 23.94
N TYR A 118 -4.27 -10.29 22.97
CA TYR A 118 -4.06 -10.04 21.55
C TYR A 118 -5.28 -9.45 20.88
N ASP A 119 -5.06 -8.48 20.00
CA ASP A 119 -6.10 -7.89 19.19
C ASP A 119 -6.46 -8.79 17.99
N ALA A 120 -7.71 -8.73 17.58
CA ALA A 120 -8.18 -9.43 16.39
C ALA A 120 -7.72 -8.75 15.11
N MET A 121 -7.46 -9.57 14.09
CA MET A 121 -7.26 -9.11 12.72
C MET A 121 -8.44 -9.53 11.86
N SER A 122 -8.91 -8.64 10.97
CA SER A 122 -9.97 -9.01 10.05
C SER A 122 -9.51 -10.07 9.04
N ALA A 123 -10.45 -10.90 8.57
CA ALA A 123 -10.14 -11.94 7.58
C ALA A 123 -9.54 -11.35 6.30
N ILE A 124 -10.06 -10.21 5.84
CA ILE A 124 -9.56 -9.52 4.64
C ILE A 124 -8.12 -9.05 4.83
N ASP A 125 -7.79 -8.49 6.00
CA ASP A 125 -6.44 -8.04 6.31
C ASP A 125 -5.45 -9.21 6.40
N ILE A 126 -5.87 -10.31 7.02
CA ILE A 126 -5.06 -11.53 7.07
C ILE A 126 -4.78 -12.04 5.65
N MET A 127 -5.78 -12.09 4.78
CA MET A 127 -5.60 -12.52 3.39
C MET A 127 -4.61 -11.62 2.64
N THR A 128 -4.70 -10.31 2.84
CA THR A 128 -3.77 -9.35 2.22
C THR A 128 -2.33 -9.61 2.67
N LEU A 129 -2.11 -9.81 3.97
CA LEU A 129 -0.79 -10.10 4.51
C LEU A 129 -0.27 -11.46 4.06
N GLN A 130 -1.11 -12.48 4.05
CA GLN A 130 -0.73 -13.83 3.60
C GLN A 130 -0.28 -13.83 2.14
N SER A 131 -0.93 -13.05 1.28
CA SER A 131 -0.58 -12.99 -0.15
C SER A 131 0.83 -12.45 -0.41
N VAL A 132 1.36 -11.66 0.50
CA VAL A 132 2.65 -10.98 0.35
C VAL A 132 3.70 -11.50 1.31
N LEU A 133 3.33 -11.75 2.57
CA LEU A 133 4.29 -12.06 3.65
C LEU A 133 4.42 -13.54 3.97
N CYS A 134 3.51 -14.38 3.51
CA CYS A 134 3.59 -15.80 3.80
C CYS A 134 4.23 -16.56 2.65
N MET A 135 5.16 -17.46 2.99
CA MET A 135 5.69 -18.37 2.01
C MET A 135 4.58 -19.28 1.50
N LYS A 136 4.42 -19.35 0.19
CA LYS A 136 3.57 -20.37 -0.39
C LYS A 136 4.21 -21.73 -0.13
N GLN A 137 3.49 -22.58 0.56
CA GLN A 137 3.89 -23.98 0.65
C GLN A 137 3.78 -24.58 -0.74
N SER A 138 4.88 -25.06 -1.23
CA SER A 138 4.95 -25.77 -2.51
C SER A 138 4.33 -27.14 -2.38
#